data_70183cea5d3d46241d8f44435112a59a
#
_entry.id   70183cea5d3d46241d8f44435112a59a
#
_cell.length_a   1.000
_cell.length_b   1.000
_cell.length_c   1.000
_cell.angle_alpha   90.00
_cell.angle_beta   90.00
_cell.angle_gamma   90.00
#
_symmetry.space_group_name_H-M   'P 1'
#
loop_
_entity.id
_entity.type
_entity.pdbx_description
1 polymer ?
#
loop_
_entity_poly.entity_id
_entity_poly.type
_entity_poly.pdbx_seq_one_letter_code
_entity_poly.pdbx_strand_id
1 'polypeptide(L)'
;MLIQIDIAPHPENRLLRISAVSDDYCWHGEQALAGEDSPRRVVFEVRELPAGLYDIKGEIIGLDGRSRGRVARRITLRPRVPIGAA
;
A
#
# COMPACT_ATOMS: atom_id res chain seq x y z
N MET A 1 -6.11 9.42 1.54
CA MET A 1 -4.68 9.07 1.77
C MET A 1 -4.12 8.44 0.52
N LEU A 2 -2.94 8.86 0.11
CA LEU A 2 -2.22 8.23 -0.99
C LEU A 2 -1.10 7.35 -0.43
N ILE A 3 -1.05 6.11 -0.89
CA ILE A 3 0.03 5.20 -0.56
C ILE A 3 0.84 5.00 -1.83
N GLN A 4 2.09 5.43 -1.79
CA GLN A 4 3.01 5.33 -2.91
C GLN A 4 4.05 4.27 -2.64
N ILE A 5 4.24 3.37 -3.59
CA ILE A 5 5.21 2.30 -3.49
C ILE A 5 6.13 2.37 -4.70
N ASP A 6 7.42 2.41 -4.44
CA ASP A 6 8.44 2.32 -5.48
C ASP A 6 8.90 0.87 -5.62
N ILE A 7 8.93 0.38 -6.85
CA ILE A 7 9.20 -1.01 -7.16
C ILE A 7 10.44 -1.09 -8.05
N ALA A 8 11.40 -1.90 -7.64
CA ALA A 8 12.53 -2.26 -8.51
C ALA A 8 12.04 -3.24 -9.59
N PRO A 9 12.20 -2.93 -10.87
CA PRO A 9 11.78 -3.84 -11.94
C PRO A 9 12.49 -5.19 -11.84
N HIS A 10 11.73 -6.26 -12.06
CA HIS A 10 12.27 -7.61 -12.09
C HIS A 10 11.36 -8.51 -12.93
N PRO A 11 11.92 -9.42 -13.75
CA PRO A 11 11.11 -10.29 -14.63
C PRO A 11 10.08 -11.14 -13.89
N GLU A 12 10.34 -11.49 -12.64
CA GLU A 12 9.48 -12.36 -11.85
C GLU A 12 8.40 -11.63 -11.06
N ASN A 13 8.35 -10.30 -11.08
CA ASN A 13 7.32 -9.54 -10.38
C ASN A 13 5.95 -9.74 -11.05
N ARG A 14 4.97 -10.24 -10.29
CA ARG A 14 3.64 -10.52 -10.83
C ARG A 14 2.51 -9.85 -10.11
N LEU A 15 2.68 -9.55 -8.82
CA LEU A 15 1.61 -8.96 -8.02
C LEU A 15 2.20 -8.09 -6.93
N LEU A 16 1.61 -6.93 -6.73
CA LEU A 16 1.85 -6.09 -5.58
C LEU A 16 0.61 -6.17 -4.68
N ARG A 17 0.80 -6.58 -3.45
CA ARG A 17 -0.21 -6.55 -2.41
C ARG A 17 0.11 -5.46 -1.43
N ILE A 18 -0.91 -4.73 -1.00
CA ILE A 18 -0.76 -3.71 0.01
C ILE A 18 -1.87 -3.83 1.04
N SER A 19 -1.56 -3.58 2.29
CA SER A 19 -2.54 -3.56 3.36
C SER A 19 -2.32 -2.36 4.27
N ALA A 20 -3.41 -1.87 4.82
CA ALA A 20 -3.43 -0.87 5.87
C ALA A 20 -4.31 -1.41 7.00
N VAL A 21 -3.72 -1.68 8.15
CA VAL A 21 -4.39 -2.35 9.26
C VAL A 21 -4.25 -1.52 10.52
N SER A 22 -5.38 -1.25 11.15
CA SER A 22 -5.47 -0.68 12.50
C SER A 22 -6.23 -1.64 13.40
N ASP A 23 -6.43 -1.25 14.67
CA ASP A 23 -7.19 -2.07 15.62
C ASP A 23 -8.65 -2.29 15.18
N ASP A 24 -9.24 -1.30 14.50
CA ASP A 24 -10.65 -1.29 14.16
C ASP A 24 -10.95 -1.38 12.67
N TYR A 25 -9.92 -1.32 11.83
CA TYR A 25 -10.13 -1.22 10.40
C TYR A 25 -9.02 -1.90 9.60
N CYS A 26 -9.39 -2.47 8.47
CA CYS A 26 -8.47 -3.16 7.59
C CYS A 26 -8.81 -2.84 6.14
N TRP A 27 -7.81 -2.44 5.37
CA TRP A 27 -7.93 -2.20 3.94
C TRP A 27 -6.87 -3.00 3.18
N HIS A 28 -7.25 -3.58 2.06
CA HIS A 28 -6.36 -4.33 1.19
C HIS A 28 -6.48 -3.86 -0.25
N GLY A 29 -5.37 -3.81 -0.94
CA GLY A 29 -5.31 -3.53 -2.37
C GLY A 29 -4.33 -4.44 -3.07
N GLU A 30 -4.54 -4.64 -4.36
CA GLU A 30 -3.65 -5.42 -5.21
C GLU A 30 -3.48 -4.73 -6.56
N GLN A 31 -2.29 -4.88 -7.11
CA GLN A 31 -1.95 -4.40 -8.44
C GLN A 31 -1.17 -5.48 -9.18
N ALA A 32 -1.69 -5.92 -10.32
CA ALA A 32 -0.97 -6.85 -11.18
C ALA A 32 0.29 -6.17 -11.74
N LEU A 33 1.37 -6.91 -11.80
CA LEU A 33 2.65 -6.45 -12.33
C LEU A 33 3.02 -7.26 -13.57
N ALA A 34 3.68 -6.60 -14.50
CA ALA A 34 4.10 -7.20 -15.78
C ALA A 34 5.63 -7.38 -15.85
N GLY A 35 6.23 -7.92 -14.80
CA GLY A 35 7.67 -8.15 -14.76
C GLY A 35 8.46 -6.85 -14.87
N GLU A 36 9.43 -6.81 -15.79
CA GLU A 36 10.26 -5.64 -16.02
C GLU A 36 9.50 -4.44 -16.61
N ASP A 37 8.37 -4.69 -17.26
CA ASP A 37 7.54 -3.65 -17.87
C ASP A 37 6.57 -3.00 -16.88
N SER A 38 6.60 -3.39 -15.61
CA SER A 38 5.76 -2.81 -14.57
C SER A 38 6.17 -1.37 -14.29
N PRO A 39 5.21 -0.51 -13.93
CA PRO A 39 5.55 0.83 -13.47
C PRO A 39 6.46 0.76 -12.25
N ARG A 40 7.43 1.67 -12.19
CA ARG A 40 8.35 1.76 -11.04
C ARG A 40 7.71 2.37 -9.81
N ARG A 41 6.56 3.01 -9.98
CA ARG A 41 5.82 3.64 -8.92
C ARG A 41 4.35 3.31 -9.05
N VAL A 42 3.78 2.78 -7.99
CA VAL A 42 2.35 2.49 -7.89
C VAL A 42 1.77 3.35 -6.79
N VAL A 43 0.65 3.99 -7.07
CA VAL A 43 -0.05 4.83 -6.12
C VAL A 43 -1.44 4.26 -5.88
N PHE A 44 -1.76 4.01 -4.61
CA PHE A 44 -3.10 3.64 -4.19
C PHE A 44 -3.76 4.84 -3.52
N GLU A 45 -4.93 5.20 -3.98
CA GLU A 45 -5.76 6.19 -3.30
C GLU A 45 -6.73 5.45 -2.37
N VAL A 46 -6.57 5.67 -1.08
CA VAL A 46 -7.42 5.06 -0.06
C VAL A 46 -8.28 6.17 0.55
N ARG A 47 -9.58 6.05 0.35
CA ARG A 47 -10.55 7.04 0.84
C ARG A 47 -11.22 6.55 2.11
N GLU A 48 -11.63 7.50 2.92
CA GLU A 48 -12.49 7.25 4.08
C GLU A 48 -11.89 6.30 5.12
N LEU A 49 -10.57 6.28 5.25
CA LEU A 49 -9.94 5.57 6.36
C LEU A 49 -10.24 6.30 7.68
N PRO A 50 -10.76 5.61 8.68
CA PRO A 50 -10.90 6.17 10.02
C PRO A 50 -9.55 6.63 10.59
N ALA A 51 -9.59 7.64 11.45
CA ALA A 51 -8.39 8.04 12.16
C ALA A 51 -7.86 6.91 13.03
N GLY A 52 -6.56 6.81 13.17
CA GLY A 52 -5.93 5.77 13.99
C GLY A 52 -4.49 5.51 13.59
N LEU A 53 -3.90 4.54 14.24
CA LEU A 53 -2.56 4.06 13.97
C LEU A 53 -2.65 2.87 13.01
N TYR A 54 -2.00 2.99 11.86
CA TYR A 54 -2.03 1.98 10.82
C TYR A 54 -0.66 1.36 10.59
N ASP A 55 -0.65 0.04 10.47
CA ASP A 55 0.47 -0.69 9.90
C ASP A 55 0.24 -0.84 8.40
N ILE A 56 1.08 -0.20 7.60
CA ILE A 56 1.05 -0.29 6.14
C ILE A 56 2.10 -1.31 5.72
N LYS A 57 1.66 -2.31 4.97
CA LYS A 57 2.55 -3.36 4.47
C LYS A 57 2.40 -3.48 2.97
N GLY A 58 3.54 -3.59 2.29
CA GLY A 58 3.58 -3.90 0.86
C GLY A 58 4.37 -5.17 0.63
N GLU A 59 3.92 -5.99 -0.32
CA GLU A 59 4.57 -7.24 -0.65
C GLU A 59 4.53 -7.47 -2.15
N ILE A 60 5.66 -7.87 -2.73
CA ILE A 60 5.73 -8.27 -4.12
C ILE A 60 5.72 -9.79 -4.18
N ILE A 61 4.78 -10.33 -4.96
CA ILE A 61 4.64 -11.75 -5.20
C ILE A 61 5.23 -12.07 -6.57
N GLY A 62 6.05 -13.08 -6.62
CA GLY A 62 6.69 -13.53 -7.84
C GLY A 62 5.86 -14.52 -8.65
N LEU A 63 6.45 -14.97 -9.76
CA LEU A 63 5.85 -15.92 -10.68
C LEU A 63 5.50 -17.26 -10.01
N ASP A 64 6.28 -17.67 -9.02
CA ASP A 64 6.08 -18.89 -8.25
C ASP A 64 5.07 -18.74 -7.09
N GLY A 65 4.45 -17.57 -6.94
CA GLY A 65 3.53 -17.27 -5.85
C GLY A 65 4.20 -16.92 -4.53
N ARG A 66 5.53 -16.85 -4.49
CA ARG A 66 6.27 -16.53 -3.28
C ARG A 66 6.58 -15.04 -3.17
N SER A 67 6.73 -14.58 -1.94
CA SER A 67 7.15 -13.22 -1.66
C SER A 67 8.57 -12.96 -2.16
N ARG A 68 8.73 -11.88 -2.92
CA ARG A 68 10.04 -11.41 -3.40
C ARG A 68 10.55 -10.21 -2.63
N GLY A 69 9.70 -9.53 -1.94
CA GLY A 69 10.08 -8.37 -1.14
C GLY A 69 8.94 -7.84 -0.33
N ARG A 70 9.26 -7.25 0.80
CA ARG A 70 8.29 -6.68 1.74
C ARG A 70 8.77 -5.34 2.24
N VAL A 71 7.82 -4.46 2.49
CA VAL A 71 8.06 -3.20 3.17
C VAL A 71 6.96 -2.99 4.20
N ALA A 72 7.31 -2.40 5.32
CA ALA A 72 6.34 -2.06 6.36
C ALA A 72 6.60 -0.65 6.87
N ARG A 73 5.52 0.07 7.12
CA ARG A 73 5.54 1.40 7.71
C ARG A 73 4.41 1.53 8.69
N ARG A 74 4.65 2.24 9.77
CA ARG A 74 3.61 2.60 10.73
C ARG A 74 3.31 4.07 10.60
N ILE A 75 2.04 4.40 10.40
CA ILE A 75 1.58 5.79 10.26
C ILE A 75 0.44 6.07 11.21
N THR A 76 0.34 7.32 11.63
CA THR A 76 -0.81 7.81 12.38
C THR A 76 -1.67 8.65 11.45
N LEU A 77 -2.92 8.25 11.27
CA LEU A 77 -3.89 9.01 10.52
C LEU A 77 -4.74 9.82 11.50
N ARG A 78 -4.65 11.13 11.40
CA ARG A 78 -5.33 12.04 12.32
C ARG A 78 -6.69 12.45 11.76
N PRO A 79 -7.67 12.73 12.63
CA PRO A 79 -8.92 13.30 12.17
C PRO A 79 -8.68 14.60 11.42
N ARG A 80 -9.39 14.78 10.32
CA ARG A 80 -9.32 16.01 9.56
C ARG A 80 -10.29 17.02 10.17
N VAL A 81 -9.74 18.08 10.75
CA VAL A 81 -10.54 19.17 11.27
C VAL A 81 -10.50 20.32 10.26
N PRO A 82 -11.64 20.73 9.68
CA PRO A 82 -11.66 21.86 8.78
C PRO A 82 -11.23 23.14 9.48
N ILE A 83 -10.35 23.91 8.85
CA ILE A 83 -9.95 25.21 9.34
C ILE A 83 -11.15 26.15 9.23
N GLY A 84 -11.40 26.92 10.30
CA GLY A 84 -12.52 27.84 10.34
C GLY A 84 -13.87 27.21 10.71
N ALA A 85 -13.92 25.92 10.94
CA ALA A 85 -15.05 25.29 11.61
C ALA A 85 -15.00 25.64 13.09
N ALA A 86 -15.74 26.61 13.44
CA ALA A 86 -15.80 27.02 14.85
C ALA A 86 -17.00 26.39 15.52
#